data_61eae157daef00a6f08c1e694e240231
#
_entry.id   61eae157daef00a6f08c1e694e240231
#
_cell.length_a   1.000
_cell.length_b   1.000
_cell.length_c   1.000
_cell.angle_alpha   90.00
_cell.angle_beta   90.00
_cell.angle_gamma   90.00
#
_symmetry.space_group_name_H-M   'P 1'
#
loop_
_entity.id
_entity.type
_entity.pdbx_description
1 polymer ?
#
loop_
_entity_poly.entity_id
_entity_poly.type
_entity_poly.pdbx_seq_one_letter_code
_entity_poly.pdbx_strand_id
1 'polypeptide(L)'
;FMKEYGTKLNVVMLDAEYQKIKDKLESTMGANTFGVIPVSTENIDHIFKIQSALASNEVVCFQGDRYIREEDAKTVQFLGHDAPFPPGPHQIATMTGADTFYFFAVRESGKKYRFICRKAAAAAQETNRKMKTSASMQEYIDFLETIVRQYPEQWFNFYDFWS
;
A
#
# COMPACT_ATOMS: atom_id res chain seq x y z
N PHE A 1 -11.32 15.86 5.25
CA PHE A 1 -11.90 14.90 4.28
C PHE A 1 -12.48 13.68 5.01
N MET A 2 -11.66 12.86 5.70
CA MET A 2 -12.14 11.64 6.38
C MET A 2 -13.20 11.89 7.46
N LYS A 3 -13.06 12.95 8.26
CA LYS A 3 -14.07 13.33 9.26
C LYS A 3 -15.41 13.73 8.65
N GLU A 4 -15.39 14.31 7.45
CA GLU A 4 -16.57 14.78 6.73
C GLU A 4 -17.39 13.63 6.15
N TYR A 5 -16.71 12.55 5.71
CA TYR A 5 -17.36 11.37 5.13
C TYR A 5 -17.58 10.22 6.11
N GLY A 6 -17.16 10.36 7.38
CA GLY A 6 -17.37 9.37 8.42
C GLY A 6 -16.66 8.03 8.19
N THR A 7 -15.70 7.97 7.26
CA THR A 7 -14.97 6.75 6.89
C THR A 7 -13.67 6.66 7.65
N LYS A 8 -13.39 5.52 8.26
CA LYS A 8 -12.12 5.25 8.95
C LYS A 8 -11.05 4.82 7.96
N LEU A 9 -9.83 5.35 8.16
CA LEU A 9 -8.63 4.96 7.44
C LEU A 9 -7.79 4.03 8.29
N ASN A 10 -7.47 2.85 7.79
CA ASN A 10 -6.58 1.88 8.44
C ASN A 10 -5.28 1.75 7.65
N VAL A 11 -4.14 1.96 8.30
CA VAL A 11 -2.83 1.78 7.67
C VAL A 11 -2.25 0.46 8.13
N VAL A 12 -1.85 -0.35 7.16
CA VAL A 12 -1.18 -1.63 7.39
C VAL A 12 0.32 -1.37 7.47
N MET A 13 0.95 -1.72 8.59
CA MET A 13 2.38 -1.54 8.80
C MET A 13 2.96 -2.60 9.72
N LEU A 14 4.29 -2.78 9.71
CA LEU A 14 4.97 -3.68 10.64
C LEU A 14 4.75 -3.23 12.08
N ASP A 15 4.52 -4.18 12.99
CA ASP A 15 4.29 -3.89 14.41
C ASP A 15 5.47 -3.13 15.04
N ALA A 16 6.70 -3.51 14.70
CA ALA A 16 7.90 -2.84 15.19
C ALA A 16 8.01 -1.37 14.73
N GLU A 17 7.49 -1.03 13.55
CA GLU A 17 7.42 0.36 13.06
C GLU A 17 6.30 1.12 13.76
N TYR A 18 5.15 0.50 13.94
CA TYR A 18 4.01 1.08 14.64
C TYR A 18 4.39 1.50 16.05
N GLN A 19 5.05 0.63 16.83
CA GLN A 19 5.47 0.94 18.20
C GLN A 19 6.38 2.18 18.29
N LYS A 20 7.19 2.46 17.27
CA LYS A 20 8.07 3.63 17.22
C LYS A 20 7.35 4.96 16.97
N ILE A 21 6.20 4.93 16.28
CA ILE A 21 5.51 6.15 15.84
C ILE A 21 4.10 6.29 16.42
N LYS A 22 3.67 5.31 17.24
CA LYS A 22 2.33 5.20 17.81
C LYS A 22 1.85 6.50 18.46
N ASP A 23 2.61 7.03 19.41
CA ASP A 23 2.22 8.22 20.18
C ASP A 23 2.03 9.45 19.27
N LYS A 24 2.87 9.56 18.24
CA LYS A 24 2.79 10.65 17.27
C LYS A 24 1.55 10.51 16.38
N LEU A 25 1.24 9.31 15.93
CA LEU A 25 0.05 9.05 15.12
C LEU A 25 -1.22 9.32 15.91
N GLU A 26 -1.33 8.79 17.13
CA GLU A 26 -2.50 8.95 18.00
C GLU A 26 -2.74 10.43 18.35
N SER A 27 -1.68 11.18 18.65
CA SER A 27 -1.78 12.61 18.96
C SER A 27 -2.18 13.49 17.77
N THR A 28 -1.84 13.06 16.55
CA THR A 28 -2.02 13.89 15.33
C THR A 28 -3.35 13.62 14.64
N MET A 29 -3.81 12.36 14.58
CA MET A 29 -4.88 11.94 13.69
C MET A 29 -6.23 11.65 14.37
N GLY A 30 -6.25 11.41 15.66
CA GLY A 30 -7.46 11.11 16.44
C GLY A 30 -7.98 9.68 16.22
N ALA A 31 -8.29 8.99 17.30
CA ALA A 31 -8.59 7.54 17.33
C ALA A 31 -9.83 7.10 16.51
N ASN A 32 -10.78 8.00 16.27
CA ASN A 32 -12.03 7.66 15.59
C ASN A 32 -11.97 7.66 14.06
N THR A 33 -10.95 8.26 13.47
CA THR A 33 -10.82 8.41 12.01
C THR A 33 -9.61 7.69 11.44
N PHE A 34 -8.70 7.24 12.30
CA PHE A 34 -7.46 6.59 11.92
C PHE A 34 -7.24 5.33 12.76
N GLY A 35 -6.86 4.25 12.11
CA GLY A 35 -6.50 2.99 12.72
C GLY A 35 -5.18 2.46 12.15
N VAL A 36 -4.51 1.61 12.90
CA VAL A 36 -3.36 0.85 12.44
C VAL A 36 -3.69 -0.64 12.53
N ILE A 37 -3.38 -1.36 11.47
CA ILE A 37 -3.41 -2.82 11.44
C ILE A 37 -1.96 -3.28 11.46
N PRO A 38 -1.44 -3.66 12.65
CA PRO A 38 -0.07 -4.14 12.74
C PRO A 38 0.05 -5.51 12.11
N VAL A 39 1.12 -5.71 11.34
CA VAL A 39 1.47 -7.00 10.74
C VAL A 39 2.58 -7.62 11.55
N SER A 40 2.36 -8.86 11.98
CA SER A 40 3.35 -9.73 12.61
C SER A 40 3.72 -10.86 11.66
N THR A 41 4.96 -11.34 11.77
CA THR A 41 5.42 -12.55 11.08
C THR A 41 4.95 -13.84 11.78
N GLU A 42 4.42 -13.73 13.00
CA GLU A 42 4.06 -14.86 13.85
C GLU A 42 2.65 -15.39 13.60
N ASN A 43 1.74 -14.54 13.07
CA ASN A 43 0.35 -14.90 12.86
C ASN A 43 -0.27 -14.19 11.65
N ILE A 44 -1.48 -14.59 11.30
CA ILE A 44 -2.25 -14.03 10.17
C ILE A 44 -3.42 -13.14 10.60
N ASP A 45 -3.47 -12.70 11.84
CA ASP A 45 -4.58 -11.92 12.41
C ASP A 45 -4.84 -10.62 11.64
N HIS A 46 -3.77 -10.03 11.08
CA HIS A 46 -3.86 -8.85 10.25
C HIS A 46 -4.77 -9.06 9.02
N ILE A 47 -4.80 -10.26 8.42
CA ILE A 47 -5.67 -10.56 7.27
C ILE A 47 -7.14 -10.47 7.66
N PHE A 48 -7.53 -11.02 8.80
CA PHE A 48 -8.91 -10.94 9.31
C PHE A 48 -9.31 -9.50 9.66
N LYS A 49 -8.39 -8.72 10.26
CA LYS A 49 -8.61 -7.30 10.55
C LYS A 49 -8.82 -6.48 9.27
N ILE A 50 -8.03 -6.74 8.23
CA ILE A 50 -8.17 -6.10 6.92
C ILE A 50 -9.53 -6.44 6.30
N GLN A 51 -9.91 -7.73 6.29
CA GLN A 51 -11.21 -8.15 5.76
C GLN A 51 -12.38 -7.52 6.52
N SER A 52 -12.30 -7.44 7.85
CA SER A 52 -13.32 -6.81 8.69
C SER A 52 -13.44 -5.31 8.39
N ALA A 53 -12.33 -4.60 8.25
CA ALA A 53 -12.31 -3.18 7.90
C ALA A 53 -12.96 -2.94 6.52
N LEU A 54 -12.60 -3.72 5.50
CA LEU A 54 -13.18 -3.63 4.16
C LEU A 54 -14.68 -3.96 4.17
N ALA A 55 -15.11 -4.98 4.92
CA ALA A 55 -16.53 -5.34 5.06
C ALA A 55 -17.35 -4.24 5.77
N SER A 56 -16.70 -3.41 6.58
CA SER A 56 -17.28 -2.24 7.25
C SER A 56 -17.23 -0.96 6.39
N ASN A 57 -16.88 -1.06 5.11
CA ASN A 57 -16.65 0.07 4.20
C ASN A 57 -15.59 1.05 4.70
N GLU A 58 -14.60 0.57 5.45
CA GLU A 58 -13.45 1.35 5.85
C GLU A 58 -12.36 1.30 4.77
N VAL A 59 -11.49 2.31 4.75
CA VAL A 59 -10.34 2.35 3.83
C VAL A 59 -9.15 1.64 4.46
N VAL A 60 -8.48 0.81 3.67
CA VAL A 60 -7.24 0.13 4.07
C VAL A 60 -6.10 0.56 3.16
N CYS A 61 -5.02 1.07 3.75
CA CYS A 61 -3.83 1.55 3.04
C CYS A 61 -2.63 0.64 3.28
N PHE A 62 -1.91 0.35 2.21
CA PHE A 62 -0.65 -0.40 2.23
C PHE A 62 0.48 0.42 1.65
N GLN A 63 1.69 0.17 2.12
CA GLN A 63 2.90 0.52 1.39
C GLN A 63 3.13 -0.54 0.31
N GLY A 64 2.98 -0.16 -0.95
CA GLY A 64 2.98 -1.13 -2.05
C GLY A 64 4.37 -1.58 -2.50
N ASP A 65 5.42 -0.95 -1.97
CA ASP A 65 6.84 -1.23 -2.26
C ASP A 65 7.60 -1.82 -1.05
N ARG A 66 6.87 -2.24 0.01
CA ARG A 66 7.46 -2.83 1.22
C ARG A 66 6.98 -4.27 1.40
N TYR A 67 7.92 -5.18 1.58
CA TYR A 67 7.64 -6.57 1.95
C TYR A 67 8.15 -6.86 3.37
N ILE A 68 7.60 -7.89 3.99
CA ILE A 68 7.95 -8.27 5.37
C ILE A 68 9.08 -9.27 5.35
N ARG A 69 9.00 -10.27 4.47
CA ARG A 69 10.00 -11.30 4.26
C ARG A 69 10.29 -11.41 2.77
N GLU A 70 11.57 -11.55 2.43
CA GLU A 70 12.01 -11.64 1.04
C GLU A 70 11.39 -12.84 0.31
N GLU A 71 11.26 -13.96 1.00
CA GLU A 71 10.62 -15.16 0.45
C GLU A 71 9.15 -14.99 0.05
N ASP A 72 8.46 -13.99 0.61
CA ASP A 72 7.08 -13.64 0.26
C ASP A 72 7.00 -12.63 -0.88
N ALA A 73 8.11 -12.01 -1.25
CA ALA A 73 8.16 -11.06 -2.34
C ALA A 73 8.16 -11.76 -3.70
N LYS A 74 7.70 -11.05 -4.71
CA LYS A 74 7.76 -11.51 -6.10
C LYS A 74 8.74 -10.63 -6.86
N THR A 75 9.73 -11.25 -7.47
CA THR A 75 10.67 -10.56 -8.35
C THR A 75 9.97 -10.09 -9.61
N VAL A 76 10.14 -8.82 -9.93
CA VAL A 76 9.60 -8.15 -11.12
C VAL A 76 10.61 -7.17 -11.69
N GLN A 77 10.42 -6.75 -12.94
CA GLN A 77 11.24 -5.69 -13.54
C GLN A 77 10.79 -4.32 -13.01
N PHE A 78 11.71 -3.55 -12.47
CA PHE A 78 11.50 -2.18 -12.00
C PHE A 78 12.74 -1.33 -12.29
N LEU A 79 12.56 -0.24 -13.01
CA LEU A 79 13.65 0.67 -13.45
C LEU A 79 14.77 -0.02 -14.23
N GLY A 80 14.45 -1.14 -14.90
CA GLY A 80 15.40 -1.92 -15.71
C GLY A 80 16.15 -3.01 -14.95
N HIS A 81 15.83 -3.26 -13.69
CA HIS A 81 16.44 -4.30 -12.85
C HIS A 81 15.38 -5.20 -12.23
N ASP A 82 15.79 -6.41 -11.85
CA ASP A 82 14.97 -7.29 -11.04
C ASP A 82 14.82 -6.70 -9.62
N ALA A 83 13.59 -6.60 -9.14
CA ALA A 83 13.31 -6.04 -7.82
C ALA A 83 12.20 -6.81 -7.11
N PRO A 84 12.29 -6.99 -5.77
CA PRO A 84 11.28 -7.69 -4.98
C PRO A 84 10.12 -6.77 -4.62
N PHE A 85 8.88 -7.19 -4.93
CA PHE A 85 7.66 -6.46 -4.56
C PHE A 85 6.67 -7.36 -3.82
N PRO A 86 5.88 -6.82 -2.87
CA PRO A 86 4.91 -7.59 -2.11
C PRO A 86 3.66 -7.91 -2.94
N PRO A 87 3.30 -9.18 -3.14
CA PRO A 87 2.03 -9.56 -3.78
C PRO A 87 0.82 -9.41 -2.85
N GLY A 88 1.04 -9.37 -1.52
CA GLY A 88 0.00 -9.40 -0.50
C GLY A 88 -1.14 -8.39 -0.69
N PRO A 89 -0.88 -7.09 -0.86
CA PRO A 89 -1.92 -6.08 -1.10
C PRO A 89 -2.81 -6.41 -2.30
N HIS A 90 -2.20 -6.85 -3.41
CA HIS A 90 -2.89 -7.21 -4.64
C HIS A 90 -3.70 -8.51 -4.51
N GLN A 91 -3.19 -9.47 -3.73
CA GLN A 91 -3.92 -10.70 -3.39
C GLN A 91 -5.17 -10.39 -2.58
N ILE A 92 -5.05 -9.55 -1.55
CA ILE A 92 -6.18 -9.13 -0.71
C ILE A 92 -7.23 -8.41 -1.54
N ALA A 93 -6.84 -7.42 -2.36
CA ALA A 93 -7.75 -6.71 -3.24
C ALA A 93 -8.50 -7.65 -4.19
N THR A 94 -7.78 -8.61 -4.80
CA THR A 94 -8.37 -9.61 -5.71
C THR A 94 -9.31 -10.56 -4.97
N MET A 95 -9.01 -10.92 -3.73
CA MET A 95 -9.83 -11.83 -2.93
C MET A 95 -11.13 -11.18 -2.44
N THR A 96 -11.04 -9.93 -2.05
CA THR A 96 -12.18 -9.20 -1.46
C THR A 96 -13.02 -8.49 -2.51
N GLY A 97 -12.49 -8.28 -3.72
CA GLY A 97 -13.13 -7.48 -4.76
C GLY A 97 -13.17 -5.99 -4.45
N ALA A 98 -12.36 -5.53 -3.48
CA ALA A 98 -12.34 -4.14 -3.07
C ALA A 98 -11.81 -3.22 -4.19
N ASP A 99 -12.43 -2.07 -4.34
CA ASP A 99 -11.94 -1.01 -5.22
C ASP A 99 -10.55 -0.58 -4.77
N THR A 100 -9.61 -0.62 -5.69
CA THR A 100 -8.20 -0.32 -5.43
C THR A 100 -7.78 0.99 -6.08
N PHE A 101 -7.07 1.81 -5.33
CA PHE A 101 -6.51 3.07 -5.81
C PHE A 101 -5.01 3.12 -5.50
N TYR A 102 -4.23 3.55 -6.47
CA TYR A 102 -2.81 3.88 -6.29
C TYR A 102 -2.71 5.37 -5.98
N PHE A 103 -2.03 5.70 -4.90
CA PHE A 103 -1.96 7.06 -4.39
C PHE A 103 -0.52 7.44 -4.07
N PHE A 104 -0.09 8.58 -4.59
CA PHE A 104 1.22 9.15 -4.32
C PHE A 104 1.09 10.62 -3.90
N ALA A 105 1.92 11.02 -2.94
CA ALA A 105 2.03 12.40 -2.50
C ALA A 105 3.44 12.90 -2.82
N VAL A 106 3.56 13.84 -3.74
CA VAL A 106 4.85 14.44 -4.11
C VAL A 106 4.90 15.90 -3.69
N ARG A 107 6.03 16.33 -3.17
CA ARG A 107 6.26 17.70 -2.77
C ARG A 107 6.68 18.52 -3.99
N GLU A 108 5.94 19.57 -4.32
CA GLU A 108 6.25 20.46 -5.44
C GLU A 108 7.20 21.56 -5.03
N SER A 109 6.88 22.31 -3.97
CA SER A 109 7.72 23.39 -3.46
C SER A 109 7.31 23.77 -2.04
N GLY A 110 8.27 24.15 -1.20
CA GLY A 110 7.98 24.63 0.16
C GLY A 110 7.08 23.66 0.94
N LYS A 111 5.84 24.07 1.24
CA LYS A 111 4.81 23.26 1.93
C LYS A 111 3.71 22.74 0.99
N LYS A 112 3.87 22.86 -0.33
CA LYS A 112 2.86 22.39 -1.30
C LYS A 112 3.14 20.95 -1.69
N TYR A 113 2.08 20.13 -1.65
CA TYR A 113 2.08 18.75 -2.09
C TYR A 113 1.08 18.57 -3.23
N ARG A 114 1.46 17.76 -4.21
CA ARG A 114 0.56 17.25 -5.24
C ARG A 114 0.18 15.84 -4.87
N PHE A 115 -1.12 15.56 -4.90
CA PHE A 115 -1.66 14.22 -4.74
C PHE A 115 -2.00 13.64 -6.12
N ILE A 116 -1.46 12.47 -6.41
CA ILE A 116 -1.65 11.76 -7.66
C ILE A 116 -2.38 10.47 -7.32
N CYS A 117 -3.59 10.29 -7.86
CA CYS A 117 -4.43 9.13 -7.56
C CYS A 117 -4.93 8.51 -8.86
N ARG A 118 -4.89 7.17 -8.96
CA ARG A 118 -5.42 6.40 -10.08
C ARG A 118 -6.17 5.18 -9.58
N LYS A 119 -7.39 4.94 -10.11
CA LYS A 119 -8.12 3.71 -9.87
C LYS A 119 -7.46 2.57 -10.64
N ALA A 120 -7.24 1.43 -10.00
CA ALA A 120 -6.74 0.23 -10.65
C ALA A 120 -7.79 -0.33 -11.62
N ALA A 121 -7.35 -0.79 -12.79
CA ALA A 121 -8.22 -1.28 -13.84
C ALA A 121 -7.76 -2.63 -14.44
N ALA A 122 -6.45 -2.94 -14.41
CA ALA A 122 -5.90 -4.10 -15.12
C ALA A 122 -6.47 -5.44 -14.62
N ALA A 123 -6.72 -5.58 -13.32
CA ALA A 123 -7.31 -6.81 -12.76
C ALA A 123 -8.72 -7.11 -13.28
N ALA A 124 -9.49 -6.11 -13.67
CA ALA A 124 -10.85 -6.29 -14.17
C ALA A 124 -10.90 -7.00 -15.54
N GLN A 125 -9.82 -6.95 -16.30
CA GLN A 125 -9.69 -7.57 -17.62
C GLN A 125 -9.34 -9.06 -17.55
N GLU A 126 -8.97 -9.56 -16.38
CA GLU A 126 -8.53 -10.93 -16.18
C GLU A 126 -9.63 -11.81 -15.60
N THR A 127 -9.64 -13.09 -15.98
CA THR A 127 -10.63 -14.07 -15.54
C THR A 127 -10.15 -14.90 -14.35
N ASN A 128 -8.85 -15.15 -14.28
CA ASN A 128 -8.22 -16.01 -13.29
C ASN A 128 -7.65 -15.17 -12.14
N ARG A 129 -7.88 -15.60 -10.89
CA ARG A 129 -7.44 -14.89 -9.68
C ARG A 129 -5.92 -14.62 -9.65
N LYS A 130 -5.11 -15.59 -10.08
CA LYS A 130 -3.65 -15.43 -10.14
C LYS A 130 -3.26 -14.37 -11.16
N MET A 131 -3.92 -14.36 -12.32
CA MET A 131 -3.72 -13.36 -13.37
C MET A 131 -4.18 -11.98 -12.90
N LYS A 132 -5.34 -11.88 -12.23
CA LYS A 132 -5.82 -10.63 -11.61
C LYS A 132 -4.79 -10.02 -10.66
N THR A 133 -4.24 -10.84 -9.77
CA THR A 133 -3.21 -10.40 -8.82
C THR A 133 -1.96 -9.91 -9.56
N SER A 134 -1.49 -10.65 -10.55
CA SER A 134 -0.30 -10.27 -11.34
C SER A 134 -0.53 -9.00 -12.16
N ALA A 135 -1.69 -8.85 -12.80
CA ALA A 135 -2.04 -7.66 -13.57
C ALA A 135 -2.14 -6.41 -12.68
N SER A 136 -2.81 -6.52 -11.53
CA SER A 136 -2.89 -5.43 -10.55
C SER A 136 -1.52 -5.02 -10.04
N MET A 137 -0.66 -6.00 -9.73
CA MET A 137 0.70 -5.74 -9.26
C MET A 137 1.53 -5.04 -10.34
N GLN A 138 1.49 -5.52 -11.59
CA GLN A 138 2.22 -4.91 -12.70
C GLN A 138 1.74 -3.48 -12.96
N GLU A 139 0.43 -3.24 -12.97
CA GLU A 139 -0.13 -1.89 -13.14
C GLU A 139 0.36 -0.91 -12.05
N TYR A 140 0.46 -1.37 -10.81
CA TYR A 140 1.02 -0.57 -9.72
C TYR A 140 2.50 -0.24 -9.96
N ILE A 141 3.30 -1.25 -10.33
CA ILE A 141 4.74 -1.12 -10.56
C ILE A 141 5.02 -0.14 -11.71
N ASP A 142 4.31 -0.27 -12.83
CA ASP A 142 4.44 0.63 -13.98
C ASP A 142 4.11 2.07 -13.60
N PHE A 143 3.08 2.24 -12.76
CA PHE A 143 2.71 3.56 -12.27
C PHE A 143 3.74 4.12 -11.27
N LEU A 144 4.21 3.32 -10.34
CA LEU A 144 5.29 3.70 -9.42
C LEU A 144 6.55 4.08 -10.19
N GLU A 145 6.94 3.30 -11.20
CA GLU A 145 8.10 3.61 -12.04
C GLU A 145 7.96 4.98 -12.72
N THR A 146 6.77 5.31 -13.23
CA THR A 146 6.48 6.62 -13.81
C THR A 146 6.69 7.74 -12.78
N ILE A 147 6.21 7.55 -11.55
CA ILE A 147 6.37 8.53 -10.47
C ILE A 147 7.83 8.67 -10.05
N VAL A 148 8.55 7.56 -9.88
CA VAL A 148 9.96 7.58 -9.47
C VAL A 148 10.83 8.22 -10.54
N ARG A 149 10.60 7.96 -11.83
CA ARG A 149 11.32 8.63 -12.92
C ARG A 149 11.09 10.14 -12.94
N GLN A 150 9.90 10.59 -12.57
CA GLN A 150 9.56 12.02 -12.52
C GLN A 150 10.06 12.71 -11.25
N TYR A 151 10.10 12.00 -10.12
CA TYR A 151 10.45 12.53 -8.80
C TYR A 151 11.44 11.61 -8.05
N PRO A 152 12.64 11.33 -8.61
CA PRO A 152 13.53 10.31 -8.06
C PRO A 152 14.00 10.60 -6.64
N GLU A 153 14.15 11.87 -6.26
CA GLU A 153 14.58 12.28 -4.92
C GLU A 153 13.47 12.15 -3.85
N GLN A 154 12.26 11.78 -4.25
CA GLN A 154 11.12 11.66 -3.35
C GLN A 154 10.64 10.22 -3.14
N TRP A 155 11.35 9.26 -3.69
CA TRP A 155 11.18 7.86 -3.37
C TRP A 155 12.14 7.49 -2.23
N PHE A 156 11.66 7.62 -1.00
CA PHE A 156 12.45 7.48 0.23
C PHE A 156 12.78 6.01 0.52
N ASN A 157 13.59 5.43 -0.34
CA ASN A 157 14.07 4.06 -0.25
C ASN A 157 15.52 4.05 0.25
N PHE A 158 15.71 3.82 1.55
CA PHE A 158 17.01 3.94 2.23
C PHE A 158 17.64 2.58 2.55
N TYR A 159 17.32 1.56 1.76
CA TYR A 159 17.93 0.23 1.83
C TYR A 159 18.25 -0.26 0.42
N ASP A 160 19.02 -1.35 0.32
CA ASP A 160 19.33 -1.96 -0.97
C ASP A 160 18.09 -2.68 -1.52
N PHE A 161 17.42 -2.03 -2.46
CA PHE A 161 16.15 -2.48 -3.01
C PHE A 161 16.30 -3.57 -4.07
N TRP A 162 17.48 -3.66 -4.68
CA TRP A 162 17.78 -4.61 -5.76
C TRP A 162 18.72 -5.74 -5.33
N SER A 163 19.03 -5.88 -4.05
CA SER A 163 19.89 -6.95 -3.49
C SER A 163 19.16 -8.28 -3.38
#